data_680539aa94823ebc6062cd5d1513678e
#
_entry.id   680539aa94823ebc6062cd5d1513678e
#
_cell.length_a   1.000
_cell.length_b   1.000
_cell.length_c   1.000
_cell.angle_alpha   90.00
_cell.angle_beta   90.00
_cell.angle_gamma   90.00
#
_symmetry.space_group_name_H-M   'P 1'
#
loop_
_entity.id
_entity.type
_entity.pdbx_description
1 polymer ?
#
loop_
_entity_poly.entity_id
_entity_poly.type
_entity_poly.pdbx_seq_one_letter_code
_entity_poly.pdbx_strand_id
1 'polypeptide(L)'
;MPLNVHPDIISLSPYVPGKPIEELQRELGLARIIKLASNENPLGPSMKARAALSQGAETLHRYPDGGAFRLREALADRWKVTPDQIILGNGSDEILGLLARTFLAPGDEAIMADQTFVIYKMEVTAAHGRPVIVPLKQWRHDLQAMAGAITDRTKLLFLCNPNNPTGTMVSASEVERLLLRVPAHTVVVFDEAYFEYVRSQQFPDSMAYVKQGRNVIVLRTFSKIYGLAGLRIGYGVTTAEITNFLNRVRPPFNVNSLAQRAALAALGDDEHVARSRAVNAAGMEQMVKGLAALGFAPIPSEANFVYVDIGRDGRQVFEAMLREGVIVRHIEGRMVRVTIGMEEENREFLAALKRVVHPALSAG
;
A
#
# COMPACT_ATOMS: atom_id res chain seq x y z
N MET A 1 0.07 -39.77 -7.62
CA MET A 1 0.17 -39.45 -6.17
C MET A 1 -0.18 -37.98 -6.00
N PRO A 2 -0.95 -37.57 -4.99
CA PRO A 2 -1.17 -36.16 -4.73
C PRO A 2 0.16 -35.47 -4.37
N LEU A 3 0.30 -34.20 -4.79
CA LEU A 3 1.46 -33.39 -4.43
C LEU A 3 1.50 -33.20 -2.90
N ASN A 4 2.69 -33.34 -2.31
CA ASN A 4 2.89 -33.08 -0.89
C ASN A 4 3.25 -31.58 -0.73
N VAL A 5 2.21 -30.75 -0.47
CA VAL A 5 2.34 -29.31 -0.24
C VAL A 5 2.18 -29.03 1.25
N HIS A 6 2.96 -28.08 1.78
CA HIS A 6 2.86 -27.71 3.20
C HIS A 6 1.44 -27.19 3.53
N PRO A 7 0.84 -27.59 4.69
CA PRO A 7 -0.51 -27.18 5.07
C PRO A 7 -0.74 -25.66 5.08
N ASP A 8 0.23 -24.87 5.50
CA ASP A 8 0.13 -23.41 5.50
C ASP A 8 -0.08 -22.86 4.10
N ILE A 9 0.61 -23.40 3.08
CA ILE A 9 0.43 -23.01 1.69
C ILE A 9 -0.97 -23.39 1.18
N ILE A 10 -1.46 -24.58 1.56
CA ILE A 10 -2.82 -25.02 1.20
C ILE A 10 -3.89 -24.09 1.81
N SER A 11 -3.63 -23.54 3.01
CA SER A 11 -4.55 -22.64 3.69
C SER A 11 -4.67 -21.24 3.04
N LEU A 12 -3.70 -20.85 2.20
CA LEU A 12 -3.69 -19.56 1.53
C LEU A 12 -4.67 -19.53 0.35
N SER A 13 -5.47 -18.48 0.30
CA SER A 13 -6.22 -18.15 -0.90
C SER A 13 -5.36 -17.26 -1.80
N PRO A 14 -5.31 -17.50 -3.13
CA PRO A 14 -4.63 -16.60 -4.04
C PRO A 14 -5.14 -15.17 -3.93
N TYR A 15 -4.22 -14.20 -4.01
CA TYR A 15 -4.62 -12.80 -4.06
C TYR A 15 -5.49 -12.53 -5.31
N VAL A 16 -6.67 -11.98 -5.10
CA VAL A 16 -7.56 -11.58 -6.19
C VAL A 16 -7.30 -10.11 -6.52
N PRO A 17 -6.65 -9.79 -7.66
CA PRO A 17 -6.42 -8.41 -8.06
C PRO A 17 -7.74 -7.69 -8.37
N GLY A 18 -7.70 -6.36 -8.43
CA GLY A 18 -8.82 -5.59 -8.98
C GLY A 18 -9.04 -5.97 -10.45
N LYS A 19 -10.30 -6.00 -10.90
CA LYS A 19 -10.65 -6.38 -12.28
C LYS A 19 -9.92 -5.46 -13.28
N PRO A 20 -9.26 -5.99 -14.32
CA PRO A 20 -8.65 -5.18 -15.37
C PRO A 20 -9.68 -4.43 -16.20
N ILE A 21 -9.33 -3.23 -16.67
CA ILE A 21 -10.22 -2.40 -17.52
C ILE A 21 -10.60 -3.15 -18.80
N GLU A 22 -9.61 -3.73 -19.47
CA GLU A 22 -9.76 -4.43 -20.75
C GLU A 22 -10.64 -5.68 -20.63
N GLU A 23 -10.61 -6.34 -19.48
CA GLU A 23 -11.47 -7.48 -19.19
C GLU A 23 -12.93 -7.05 -19.08
N LEU A 24 -13.22 -6.00 -18.32
CA LEU A 24 -14.58 -5.48 -18.16
C LEU A 24 -15.13 -4.90 -19.48
N GLN A 25 -14.27 -4.25 -20.29
CA GLN A 25 -14.64 -3.78 -21.61
C GLN A 25 -15.11 -4.94 -22.53
N ARG A 26 -14.34 -6.04 -22.54
CA ARG A 26 -14.71 -7.22 -23.35
C ARG A 26 -16.00 -7.89 -22.87
N GLU A 27 -16.21 -7.95 -21.54
CA GLU A 27 -17.40 -8.62 -20.98
C GLU A 27 -18.68 -7.82 -21.16
N LEU A 28 -18.64 -6.51 -21.00
CA LEU A 28 -19.82 -5.67 -20.97
C LEU A 28 -20.01 -4.80 -22.22
N GLY A 29 -19.03 -4.77 -23.13
CA GLY A 29 -19.09 -3.94 -24.34
C GLY A 29 -19.07 -2.42 -24.07
N LEU A 30 -18.61 -1.98 -22.89
CA LEU A 30 -18.59 -0.58 -22.49
C LEU A 30 -17.43 0.15 -23.15
N ALA A 31 -17.71 1.31 -23.75
CA ALA A 31 -16.69 2.13 -24.40
C ALA A 31 -15.75 2.84 -23.39
N ARG A 32 -16.24 3.16 -22.19
CA ARG A 32 -15.51 3.83 -21.14
C ARG A 32 -15.66 3.12 -19.81
N ILE A 33 -14.55 2.92 -19.13
CA ILE A 33 -14.50 2.34 -17.78
C ILE A 33 -13.61 3.20 -16.90
N ILE A 34 -14.05 3.43 -15.67
CA ILE A 34 -13.33 4.15 -14.64
C ILE A 34 -12.85 3.15 -13.59
N LYS A 35 -11.54 3.14 -13.30
CA LYS A 35 -10.95 2.24 -12.31
C LYS A 35 -10.50 3.01 -11.07
N LEU A 36 -11.28 2.90 -10.00
CA LEU A 36 -11.02 3.50 -8.69
C LEU A 36 -10.78 2.40 -7.61
N ALA A 37 -10.07 1.33 -7.97
CA ALA A 37 -9.95 0.12 -7.16
C ALA A 37 -8.57 -0.11 -6.54
N SER A 38 -7.48 0.41 -7.15
CA SER A 38 -6.11 -0.02 -6.83
C SER A 38 -5.22 1.09 -6.24
N ASN A 39 -5.81 2.20 -5.84
CA ASN A 39 -5.12 3.34 -5.22
C ASN A 39 -3.98 3.88 -6.12
N GLU A 40 -4.22 3.87 -7.43
CA GLU A 40 -3.31 4.41 -8.44
C GLU A 40 -3.35 5.93 -8.45
N ASN A 41 -2.29 6.60 -8.94
CA ASN A 41 -2.30 8.05 -9.12
C ASN A 41 -3.02 8.42 -10.43
N PRO A 42 -4.12 9.18 -10.42
CA PRO A 42 -4.86 9.52 -11.63
C PRO A 42 -4.08 10.40 -12.62
N LEU A 43 -3.04 11.10 -12.16
CA LEU A 43 -2.14 11.88 -13.04
C LEU A 43 -1.15 11.00 -13.81
N GLY A 44 -1.01 9.71 -13.43
CA GLY A 44 0.01 8.82 -13.97
C GLY A 44 1.44 9.23 -13.59
N PRO A 45 2.46 8.75 -14.32
CA PRO A 45 3.86 9.08 -14.05
C PRO A 45 4.22 10.49 -14.53
N SER A 46 5.17 11.11 -13.83
CA SER A 46 5.69 12.43 -14.20
C SER A 46 6.36 12.45 -15.58
N MET A 47 6.46 13.63 -16.18
CA MET A 47 7.15 13.82 -17.46
C MET A 47 8.62 13.41 -17.38
N LYS A 48 9.31 13.68 -16.27
CA LYS A 48 10.70 13.26 -16.04
C LYS A 48 10.83 11.73 -16.01
N ALA A 49 9.91 11.05 -15.31
CA ALA A 49 9.88 9.58 -15.26
C ALA A 49 9.61 8.97 -16.64
N ARG A 50 8.65 9.53 -17.40
CA ARG A 50 8.34 9.08 -18.77
C ARG A 50 9.54 9.24 -19.71
N ALA A 51 10.24 10.37 -19.65
CA ALA A 51 11.45 10.59 -20.44
C ALA A 51 12.57 9.60 -20.10
N ALA A 52 12.77 9.30 -18.80
CA ALA A 52 13.75 8.32 -18.36
C ALA A 52 13.43 6.88 -18.84
N LEU A 53 12.15 6.52 -18.93
CA LEU A 53 11.70 5.24 -19.50
C LEU A 53 12.03 5.12 -20.98
N SER A 54 11.73 6.14 -21.77
CA SER A 54 12.02 6.14 -23.22
C SER A 54 13.49 5.96 -23.51
N GLN A 55 14.37 6.59 -22.74
CA GLN A 55 15.83 6.47 -22.88
C GLN A 55 16.38 5.12 -22.39
N GLY A 56 15.63 4.38 -21.58
CA GLY A 56 16.07 3.11 -20.98
C GLY A 56 15.85 1.88 -21.85
N ALA A 57 15.01 1.95 -22.87
CA ALA A 57 14.57 0.79 -23.66
C ALA A 57 15.70 0.10 -24.43
N GLU A 58 16.72 0.81 -24.89
CA GLU A 58 17.81 0.28 -25.70
C GLU A 58 18.70 -0.73 -24.95
N THR A 59 18.70 -0.71 -23.63
CA THR A 59 19.59 -1.54 -22.80
C THR A 59 18.90 -2.75 -22.15
N LEU A 60 17.65 -3.05 -22.54
CA LEU A 60 16.84 -4.12 -21.93
C LEU A 60 17.40 -5.55 -22.11
N HIS A 61 18.30 -5.75 -23.05
CA HIS A 61 19.00 -7.03 -23.25
C HIS A 61 20.07 -7.31 -22.17
N ARG A 62 20.29 -6.39 -21.23
CA ARG A 62 21.26 -6.52 -20.14
C ARG A 62 20.55 -6.57 -18.79
N TYR A 63 21.13 -7.33 -17.86
CA TYR A 63 20.69 -7.30 -16.48
C TYR A 63 20.81 -5.89 -15.90
N PRO A 64 19.89 -5.50 -14.98
CA PRO A 64 19.99 -4.22 -14.27
C PRO A 64 21.22 -4.21 -13.34
N ASP A 65 21.57 -3.00 -12.84
CA ASP A 65 22.46 -2.89 -11.69
C ASP A 65 21.80 -3.56 -10.46
N GLY A 66 22.35 -4.70 -10.03
CA GLY A 66 21.84 -5.46 -8.89
C GLY A 66 21.97 -4.72 -7.56
N GLY A 67 22.88 -3.75 -7.46
CA GLY A 67 23.04 -2.85 -6.33
C GLY A 67 22.14 -1.61 -6.39
N ALA A 68 21.61 -1.29 -7.58
CA ALA A 68 20.85 -0.06 -7.85
C ALA A 68 21.54 1.19 -7.30
N PHE A 69 22.83 1.31 -7.50
CA PHE A 69 23.71 2.28 -6.85
C PHE A 69 23.17 3.70 -6.88
N ARG A 70 22.84 4.21 -8.07
CA ARG A 70 22.37 5.60 -8.23
C ARG A 70 21.08 5.90 -7.48
N LEU A 71 20.13 4.95 -7.47
CA LEU A 71 18.86 5.14 -6.77
C LEU A 71 19.04 5.05 -5.26
N ARG A 72 19.90 4.13 -4.78
CA ARG A 72 20.22 4.03 -3.34
C ARG A 72 20.90 5.29 -2.82
N GLU A 73 21.87 5.84 -3.55
CA GLU A 73 22.50 7.12 -3.20
C GLU A 73 21.46 8.24 -3.10
N ALA A 74 20.60 8.39 -4.13
CA ALA A 74 19.58 9.44 -4.14
C ALA A 74 18.55 9.29 -2.98
N LEU A 75 18.17 8.06 -2.63
CA LEU A 75 17.30 7.79 -1.48
C LEU A 75 18.00 8.07 -0.16
N ALA A 76 19.26 7.68 -0.04
CA ALA A 76 20.10 7.95 1.14
C ALA A 76 20.24 9.47 1.38
N ASP A 77 20.51 10.22 0.32
CA ASP A 77 20.57 11.69 0.39
C ASP A 77 19.22 12.32 0.78
N ARG A 78 18.12 11.82 0.20
CA ARG A 78 16.78 12.33 0.54
C ARG A 78 16.42 12.11 2.00
N TRP A 79 16.75 10.96 2.57
CA TRP A 79 16.37 10.59 3.94
C TRP A 79 17.46 10.86 4.97
N LYS A 80 18.64 11.34 4.52
CA LYS A 80 19.79 11.60 5.37
C LYS A 80 20.21 10.36 6.18
N VAL A 81 20.39 9.26 5.46
CA VAL A 81 20.89 7.96 5.92
C VAL A 81 22.03 7.51 5.01
N THR A 82 22.65 6.36 5.29
CA THR A 82 23.68 5.80 4.40
C THR A 82 23.10 4.81 3.39
N PRO A 83 23.72 4.61 2.22
CA PRO A 83 23.19 3.71 1.16
C PRO A 83 23.01 2.25 1.62
N ASP A 84 23.80 1.79 2.60
CA ASP A 84 23.67 0.44 3.18
C ASP A 84 22.45 0.29 4.12
N GLN A 85 21.76 1.39 4.43
CA GLN A 85 20.48 1.40 5.13
C GLN A 85 19.27 1.31 4.19
N ILE A 86 19.49 1.22 2.88
CA ILE A 86 18.44 1.16 1.85
C ILE A 86 18.33 -0.24 1.26
N ILE A 87 17.16 -0.83 1.30
CA ILE A 87 16.78 -2.03 0.55
C ILE A 87 15.77 -1.69 -0.53
N LEU A 88 15.95 -2.21 -1.74
CA LEU A 88 14.99 -2.07 -2.84
C LEU A 88 14.25 -3.37 -3.09
N GLY A 89 12.98 -3.26 -3.48
CA GLY A 89 12.13 -4.39 -3.81
C GLY A 89 11.34 -4.19 -5.09
N ASN A 90 10.93 -5.29 -5.70
CA ASN A 90 9.96 -5.35 -6.80
C ASN A 90 8.54 -4.98 -6.27
N GLY A 91 8.35 -3.68 -5.94
CA GLY A 91 7.34 -3.17 -5.03
C GLY A 91 7.77 -3.33 -3.57
N SER A 92 7.09 -2.62 -2.65
CA SER A 92 7.26 -2.86 -1.20
C SER A 92 6.81 -4.27 -0.79
N ASP A 93 5.94 -4.90 -1.57
CA ASP A 93 5.45 -6.25 -1.35
C ASP A 93 6.58 -7.28 -1.28
N GLU A 94 7.57 -7.19 -2.18
CA GLU A 94 8.73 -8.09 -2.13
C GLU A 94 9.50 -7.93 -0.82
N ILE A 95 9.62 -6.71 -0.30
CA ILE A 95 10.34 -6.48 0.97
C ILE A 95 9.57 -7.11 2.13
N LEU A 96 8.23 -7.14 2.11
CA LEU A 96 7.43 -7.87 3.09
C LEU A 96 7.76 -9.37 3.09
N GLY A 97 7.86 -9.97 1.90
CA GLY A 97 8.28 -11.37 1.75
C GLY A 97 9.73 -11.61 2.19
N LEU A 98 10.64 -10.65 1.92
CA LEU A 98 12.02 -10.73 2.41
C LEU A 98 12.06 -10.69 3.95
N LEU A 99 11.28 -9.81 4.59
CA LEU A 99 11.18 -9.73 6.05
C LEU A 99 10.65 -11.04 6.66
N ALA A 100 9.57 -11.58 6.10
CA ALA A 100 9.01 -12.85 6.58
C ALA A 100 10.03 -14.00 6.49
N ARG A 101 10.69 -14.15 5.34
CA ARG A 101 11.73 -15.19 5.12
C ARG A 101 12.97 -15.01 5.96
N THR A 102 13.29 -13.77 6.36
CA THR A 102 14.49 -13.46 7.14
C THR A 102 14.28 -13.69 8.63
N PHE A 103 13.12 -13.30 9.15
CA PHE A 103 12.89 -13.21 10.60
C PHE A 103 11.96 -14.27 11.17
N LEU A 104 11.23 -15.03 10.33
CA LEU A 104 10.28 -16.03 10.82
C LEU A 104 10.79 -17.45 10.59
N ALA A 105 10.67 -18.26 11.64
CA ALA A 105 10.73 -19.71 11.62
C ALA A 105 9.38 -20.30 12.05
N PRO A 106 9.13 -21.60 11.83
CA PRO A 106 7.91 -22.24 12.31
C PRO A 106 7.68 -22.00 13.82
N GLY A 107 6.51 -21.42 14.15
CA GLY A 107 6.13 -21.07 15.52
C GLY A 107 6.47 -19.62 15.93
N ASP A 108 7.27 -18.89 15.16
CA ASP A 108 7.47 -17.45 15.37
C ASP A 108 6.21 -16.68 15.02
N GLU A 109 6.02 -15.53 15.66
CA GLU A 109 4.81 -14.74 15.58
C GLU A 109 5.06 -13.40 14.86
N ALA A 110 4.03 -12.96 14.12
CA ALA A 110 3.99 -11.64 13.52
C ALA A 110 2.63 -10.97 13.82
N ILE A 111 2.67 -9.80 14.47
CA ILE A 111 1.48 -9.05 14.87
C ILE A 111 1.03 -8.14 13.74
N MET A 112 -0.29 -8.12 13.47
CA MET A 112 -0.92 -7.24 12.48
C MET A 112 -2.39 -6.99 12.86
N ALA A 113 -3.01 -5.96 12.27
CA ALA A 113 -4.44 -5.74 12.44
C ALA A 113 -5.29 -6.74 11.62
N ASP A 114 -6.55 -6.90 12.00
CA ASP A 114 -7.52 -7.73 11.28
C ASP A 114 -7.86 -7.17 9.89
N GLN A 115 -8.14 -5.86 9.81
CA GLN A 115 -8.36 -5.16 8.56
C GLN A 115 -7.16 -4.27 8.22
N THR A 116 -6.17 -4.88 7.59
CA THR A 116 -4.97 -4.20 7.10
C THR A 116 -4.55 -4.79 5.75
N PHE A 117 -3.36 -4.49 5.26
CA PHE A 117 -2.91 -4.98 3.96
C PHE A 117 -2.72 -6.51 3.98
N VAL A 118 -3.53 -7.20 3.18
CA VAL A 118 -3.67 -8.66 3.18
C VAL A 118 -2.35 -9.41 2.97
N ILE A 119 -1.37 -8.79 2.29
CA ILE A 119 -0.07 -9.40 1.99
C ILE A 119 0.71 -9.72 3.27
N TYR A 120 0.56 -8.98 4.37
CA TYR A 120 1.24 -9.33 5.61
C TYR A 120 0.90 -10.74 6.07
N LYS A 121 -0.41 -11.05 6.16
CA LYS A 121 -0.87 -12.38 6.55
C LYS A 121 -0.39 -13.45 5.57
N MET A 122 -0.44 -13.16 4.27
CA MET A 122 -0.01 -14.09 3.24
C MET A 122 1.48 -14.41 3.36
N GLU A 123 2.35 -13.42 3.46
CA GLU A 123 3.80 -13.60 3.55
C GLU A 123 4.22 -14.29 4.86
N VAL A 124 3.59 -13.92 5.99
CA VAL A 124 3.83 -14.56 7.27
C VAL A 124 3.46 -16.05 7.22
N THR A 125 2.28 -16.37 6.69
CA THR A 125 1.82 -17.76 6.56
C THR A 125 2.68 -18.53 5.56
N ALA A 126 3.08 -17.92 4.44
CA ALA A 126 3.95 -18.55 3.45
C ALA A 126 5.36 -18.84 3.99
N ALA A 127 5.83 -18.06 4.96
CA ALA A 127 7.08 -18.28 5.68
C ALA A 127 6.92 -19.23 6.91
N HIS A 128 5.76 -19.88 7.06
CA HIS A 128 5.43 -20.77 8.18
C HIS A 128 5.40 -20.09 9.56
N GLY A 129 5.33 -18.75 9.59
CA GLY A 129 5.10 -17.98 10.81
C GLY A 129 3.62 -17.95 11.19
N ARG A 130 3.35 -17.56 12.42
CA ARG A 130 2.00 -17.44 12.97
C ARG A 130 1.52 -15.99 12.93
N PRO A 131 0.49 -15.62 12.14
CA PRO A 131 -0.15 -14.32 12.22
C PRO A 131 -0.88 -14.17 13.56
N VAL A 132 -0.56 -13.11 14.31
CA VAL A 132 -1.28 -12.69 15.52
C VAL A 132 -2.14 -11.49 15.15
N ILE A 133 -3.45 -11.72 15.06
CA ILE A 133 -4.41 -10.74 14.55
C ILE A 133 -4.98 -9.94 15.72
N VAL A 134 -4.85 -8.61 15.64
CA VAL A 134 -5.40 -7.66 16.61
C VAL A 134 -6.54 -6.86 15.96
N PRO A 135 -7.76 -6.88 16.51
CA PRO A 135 -8.86 -6.11 15.95
C PRO A 135 -8.57 -4.61 15.92
N LEU A 136 -9.01 -3.94 14.84
CA LEU A 136 -9.02 -2.48 14.81
C LEU A 136 -10.00 -1.93 15.86
N LYS A 137 -9.66 -0.77 16.42
CA LYS A 137 -10.54 -0.01 17.29
C LYS A 137 -10.97 1.28 16.59
N GLN A 138 -12.26 1.43 16.34
CA GLN A 138 -12.78 2.58 15.57
C GLN A 138 -12.05 2.78 14.23
N TRP A 139 -11.85 1.70 13.51
CA TRP A 139 -11.15 1.65 12.21
C TRP A 139 -9.65 2.02 12.23
N ARG A 140 -9.06 2.15 13.43
CA ARG A 140 -7.63 2.48 13.63
C ARG A 140 -6.91 1.32 14.28
N HIS A 141 -5.61 1.22 14.09
CA HIS A 141 -4.77 0.29 14.85
C HIS A 141 -4.91 0.54 16.35
N ASP A 142 -5.22 -0.49 17.13
CA ASP A 142 -5.15 -0.47 18.60
C ASP A 142 -3.72 -0.81 19.03
N LEU A 143 -2.86 0.21 19.10
CA LEU A 143 -1.45 0.02 19.44
C LEU A 143 -1.27 -0.49 20.88
N GLN A 144 -2.21 -0.24 21.79
CA GLN A 144 -2.17 -0.78 23.15
C GLN A 144 -2.42 -2.30 23.13
N ALA A 145 -3.42 -2.74 22.39
CA ALA A 145 -3.72 -4.16 22.22
C ALA A 145 -2.58 -4.88 21.45
N MET A 146 -2.04 -4.26 20.39
CA MET A 146 -0.88 -4.79 19.66
C MET A 146 0.33 -4.98 20.58
N ALA A 147 0.64 -3.99 21.42
CA ALA A 147 1.72 -4.10 22.42
C ALA A 147 1.44 -5.17 23.48
N GLY A 148 0.17 -5.39 23.84
CA GLY A 148 -0.25 -6.44 24.76
C GLY A 148 -0.17 -7.86 24.18
N ALA A 149 -0.16 -7.99 22.85
CA ALA A 149 -0.06 -9.25 22.14
C ALA A 149 1.40 -9.70 21.91
N ILE A 150 2.40 -8.88 22.26
CA ILE A 150 3.81 -9.22 22.10
C ILE A 150 4.20 -10.35 23.05
N THR A 151 4.88 -11.36 22.52
CA THR A 151 5.48 -12.49 23.25
C THR A 151 6.97 -12.62 22.89
N ASP A 152 7.69 -13.54 23.53
CA ASP A 152 9.08 -13.87 23.20
C ASP A 152 9.24 -14.45 21.78
N ARG A 153 8.15 -14.93 21.18
CA ARG A 153 8.11 -15.44 19.81
C ARG A 153 7.80 -14.37 18.78
N THR A 154 7.42 -13.17 19.18
CA THR A 154 7.09 -12.09 18.28
C THR A 154 8.34 -11.57 17.60
N LYS A 155 8.48 -11.77 16.28
CA LYS A 155 9.63 -11.31 15.48
C LYS A 155 9.30 -10.08 14.63
N LEU A 156 8.04 -9.97 14.17
CA LEU A 156 7.59 -8.85 13.34
C LEU A 156 6.33 -8.21 13.94
N LEU A 157 6.22 -6.89 13.79
CA LEU A 157 5.00 -6.14 14.10
C LEU A 157 4.74 -5.20 12.92
N PHE A 158 3.64 -5.44 12.17
CA PHE A 158 3.27 -4.65 11.01
C PHE A 158 2.36 -3.48 11.41
N LEU A 159 2.76 -2.28 11.06
CA LEU A 159 2.01 -1.05 11.27
C LEU A 159 1.83 -0.32 9.94
N CYS A 160 0.69 -0.53 9.28
CA CYS A 160 0.30 0.16 8.06
C CYS A 160 -0.20 1.57 8.42
N ASN A 161 0.56 2.60 8.09
CA ASN A 161 0.24 3.97 8.51
C ASN A 161 0.55 4.99 7.41
N PRO A 162 -0.48 5.55 6.74
CA PRO A 162 -1.92 5.31 6.88
C PRO A 162 -2.34 3.88 6.52
N ASN A 163 -3.36 3.36 7.24
CA ASN A 163 -3.80 1.98 7.06
C ASN A 163 -4.58 1.77 5.75
N ASN A 164 -4.36 0.67 5.11
CA ASN A 164 -5.17 0.17 4.00
C ASN A 164 -5.93 -1.08 4.47
N PRO A 165 -7.29 -1.09 4.52
CA PRO A 165 -8.18 -0.29 3.64
C PRO A 165 -8.80 0.95 4.29
N THR A 166 -8.58 1.25 5.57
CA THR A 166 -9.36 2.25 6.30
C THR A 166 -8.97 3.70 6.01
N GLY A 167 -7.72 3.95 5.58
CA GLY A 167 -7.17 5.28 5.39
C GLY A 167 -6.79 6.01 6.68
N THR A 168 -7.11 5.43 7.83
CA THR A 168 -6.83 6.02 9.15
C THR A 168 -5.35 5.99 9.48
N MET A 169 -4.93 6.87 10.38
CA MET A 169 -3.55 6.89 10.88
C MET A 169 -3.49 6.81 12.40
N VAL A 170 -2.33 6.43 12.90
CA VAL A 170 -1.94 6.58 14.31
C VAL A 170 -0.92 7.71 14.44
N SER A 171 -0.95 8.40 15.58
CA SER A 171 -0.11 9.57 15.83
C SER A 171 1.30 9.22 16.31
N ALA A 172 2.22 10.19 16.23
CA ALA A 172 3.57 10.06 16.74
C ALA A 172 3.59 9.65 18.22
N SER A 173 2.75 10.26 19.05
CA SER A 173 2.70 9.94 20.50
C SER A 173 2.18 8.52 20.78
N GLU A 174 1.26 8.00 19.95
CA GLU A 174 0.80 6.61 20.06
C GLU A 174 1.91 5.63 19.66
N VAL A 175 2.62 5.92 18.58
CA VAL A 175 3.76 5.12 18.10
C VAL A 175 4.89 5.10 19.13
N GLU A 176 5.25 6.24 19.72
CA GLU A 176 6.28 6.29 20.77
C GLU A 176 5.92 5.37 21.95
N ARG A 177 4.67 5.41 22.42
CA ARG A 177 4.23 4.52 23.51
C ARG A 177 4.29 3.03 23.12
N LEU A 178 4.00 2.69 21.88
CA LEU A 178 4.17 1.33 21.37
C LEU A 178 5.65 0.93 21.41
N LEU A 179 6.54 1.75 20.83
CA LEU A 179 7.97 1.45 20.71
C LEU A 179 8.68 1.30 22.04
N LEU A 180 8.18 1.90 23.12
CA LEU A 180 8.69 1.68 24.49
C LEU A 180 8.42 0.27 25.02
N ARG A 181 7.46 -0.45 24.43
CA ARG A 181 7.04 -1.80 24.83
C ARG A 181 7.55 -2.89 23.89
N VAL A 182 8.04 -2.53 22.72
CA VAL A 182 8.57 -3.48 21.73
C VAL A 182 9.95 -3.95 22.17
N PRO A 183 10.18 -5.27 22.38
CA PRO A 183 11.48 -5.78 22.75
C PRO A 183 12.47 -5.73 21.58
N ALA A 184 13.78 -5.72 21.91
CA ALA A 184 14.85 -5.58 20.94
C ALA A 184 14.91 -6.69 19.87
N HIS A 185 14.30 -7.86 20.12
CA HIS A 185 14.27 -8.96 19.17
C HIS A 185 13.13 -8.86 18.13
N THR A 186 12.27 -7.85 18.24
CA THR A 186 11.14 -7.62 17.33
C THR A 186 11.44 -6.47 16.38
N VAL A 187 11.24 -6.69 15.09
CA VAL A 187 11.33 -5.64 14.06
C VAL A 187 9.95 -5.04 13.82
N VAL A 188 9.83 -3.72 13.99
CA VAL A 188 8.61 -2.98 13.65
C VAL A 188 8.66 -2.54 12.19
N VAL A 189 7.66 -2.95 11.42
CA VAL A 189 7.52 -2.64 10.00
C VAL A 189 6.51 -1.51 9.84
N PHE A 190 7.01 -0.30 9.61
CA PHE A 190 6.18 0.85 9.23
C PHE A 190 5.91 0.79 7.73
N ASP A 191 4.72 0.37 7.33
CA ASP A 191 4.31 0.44 5.93
C ASP A 191 3.66 1.79 5.65
N GLU A 192 4.45 2.67 5.04
CA GLU A 192 4.10 4.05 4.74
C GLU A 192 3.84 4.26 3.24
N ALA A 193 3.15 3.30 2.59
CA ALA A 193 2.86 3.36 1.16
C ALA A 193 2.08 4.62 0.74
N TYR A 194 1.42 5.31 1.68
CA TYR A 194 0.61 6.52 1.44
C TYR A 194 1.21 7.77 2.10
N PHE A 195 2.43 7.72 2.57
CA PHE A 195 3.11 8.80 3.32
C PHE A 195 3.00 10.16 2.66
N GLU A 196 3.23 10.25 1.36
CA GLU A 196 3.26 11.53 0.64
C GLU A 196 1.87 12.20 0.57
N TYR A 197 0.77 11.49 0.81
CA TYR A 197 -0.59 12.04 0.87
C TYR A 197 -0.98 12.58 2.24
N VAL A 198 -0.25 12.22 3.29
CA VAL A 198 -0.56 12.62 4.68
C VAL A 198 -0.56 14.13 4.83
N ARG A 199 -1.58 14.66 5.50
CA ARG A 199 -1.77 16.09 5.78
C ARG A 199 -1.62 16.41 7.27
N SER A 200 -1.85 15.41 8.12
CA SER A 200 -1.80 15.58 9.58
C SER A 200 -0.40 15.88 10.09
N GLN A 201 -0.27 16.92 10.92
CA GLN A 201 0.97 17.25 11.64
C GLN A 201 1.31 16.26 12.76
N GLN A 202 0.37 15.37 13.10
CA GLN A 202 0.57 14.35 14.15
C GLN A 202 1.18 13.07 13.62
N PHE A 203 1.45 12.97 12.30
CA PHE A 203 2.04 11.78 11.69
C PHE A 203 3.46 11.56 12.24
N PRO A 204 3.86 10.30 12.58
CA PRO A 204 5.19 10.03 13.14
C PRO A 204 6.31 10.27 12.12
N ASP A 205 7.45 10.81 12.58
CA ASP A 205 8.69 10.77 11.81
C ASP A 205 9.38 9.41 12.01
N SER A 206 8.92 8.41 11.24
CA SER A 206 9.45 7.04 11.35
C SER A 206 10.93 6.94 10.93
N MET A 207 11.44 7.88 10.12
CA MET A 207 12.85 7.94 9.76
C MET A 207 13.75 8.30 10.98
N ALA A 208 13.21 9.06 11.95
CA ALA A 208 13.94 9.33 13.18
C ALA A 208 14.24 8.06 13.97
N TYR A 209 13.33 7.08 13.97
CA TYR A 209 13.55 5.79 14.66
C TYR A 209 14.67 4.97 14.01
N VAL A 210 14.76 4.97 12.67
CA VAL A 210 15.88 4.36 11.94
C VAL A 210 17.21 5.01 12.33
N LYS A 211 17.26 6.36 12.36
CA LYS A 211 18.45 7.13 12.72
C LYS A 211 18.88 6.91 14.18
N GLN A 212 17.94 6.58 15.05
CA GLN A 212 18.21 6.18 16.44
C GLN A 212 18.76 4.74 16.57
N GLY A 213 18.88 4.01 15.48
CA GLY A 213 19.33 2.60 15.47
C GLY A 213 18.32 1.62 16.04
N ARG A 214 17.02 1.96 16.10
CA ARG A 214 15.98 1.04 16.54
C ARG A 214 15.75 -0.06 15.50
N ASN A 215 15.31 -1.22 15.93
CA ASN A 215 14.95 -2.33 15.05
C ASN A 215 13.60 -2.06 14.35
N VAL A 216 13.64 -1.13 13.43
CA VAL A 216 12.50 -0.72 12.60
C VAL A 216 12.88 -0.72 11.13
N ILE A 217 11.89 -0.93 10.26
CA ILE A 217 12.01 -0.68 8.83
C ILE A 217 10.84 0.19 8.37
N VAL A 218 11.13 1.23 7.60
CA VAL A 218 10.13 2.11 6.98
C VAL A 218 10.01 1.75 5.52
N LEU A 219 8.88 1.21 5.11
CA LEU A 219 8.59 0.82 3.72
C LEU A 219 7.88 1.96 3.01
N ARG A 220 8.31 2.27 1.79
CA ARG A 220 7.66 3.22 0.88
C ARG A 220 7.64 2.68 -0.54
N THR A 221 6.80 3.27 -1.38
CA THR A 221 6.59 2.76 -2.73
C THR A 221 6.54 3.88 -3.76
N PHE A 222 7.01 3.60 -4.97
CA PHE A 222 6.80 4.46 -6.12
C PHE A 222 5.46 4.18 -6.83
N SER A 223 4.69 3.19 -6.36
CA SER A 223 3.43 2.79 -6.98
C SER A 223 2.29 3.79 -6.79
N LYS A 224 2.33 4.63 -5.74
CA LYS A 224 1.23 5.53 -5.36
C LYS A 224 1.48 6.94 -5.88
N ILE A 225 1.97 7.85 -5.07
CA ILE A 225 2.13 9.28 -5.42
C ILE A 225 2.96 9.49 -6.71
N TYR A 226 3.97 8.66 -6.95
CA TYR A 226 4.86 8.79 -8.11
C TYR A 226 4.27 8.21 -9.42
N GLY A 227 3.11 7.52 -9.35
CA GLY A 227 2.42 6.98 -10.53
C GLY A 227 3.16 5.84 -11.25
N LEU A 228 4.04 5.11 -10.58
CA LEU A 228 4.87 4.05 -11.17
C LEU A 228 4.42 2.62 -10.80
N ALA A 229 3.12 2.43 -10.53
CA ALA A 229 2.58 1.14 -10.08
C ALA A 229 2.95 -0.04 -11.01
N GLY A 230 2.91 0.16 -12.31
CA GLY A 230 3.22 -0.86 -13.33
C GLY A 230 4.71 -1.25 -13.39
N LEU A 231 5.62 -0.41 -12.88
CA LEU A 231 7.06 -0.70 -12.89
C LEU A 231 7.50 -1.58 -11.73
N ARG A 232 6.67 -1.78 -10.73
CA ARG A 232 6.93 -2.61 -9.56
C ARG A 232 8.22 -2.21 -8.84
N ILE A 233 8.22 -1.06 -8.17
CA ILE A 233 9.36 -0.60 -7.38
C ILE A 233 8.93 0.03 -6.06
N GLY A 234 9.59 -0.38 -4.99
CA GLY A 234 9.49 0.16 -3.64
C GLY A 234 10.82 0.08 -2.93
N TYR A 235 10.88 0.64 -1.74
CA TYR A 235 12.09 0.63 -0.93
C TYR A 235 11.77 0.57 0.56
N GLY A 236 12.76 0.09 1.31
CA GLY A 236 12.78 0.14 2.77
C GLY A 236 14.00 0.91 3.26
N VAL A 237 13.82 1.67 4.34
CA VAL A 237 14.90 2.33 5.07
C VAL A 237 14.96 1.72 6.46
N THR A 238 16.12 1.19 6.84
CA THR A 238 16.30 0.47 8.10
C THR A 238 17.75 0.59 8.58
N THR A 239 18.17 -0.19 9.58
CA THR A 239 19.57 -0.29 9.96
C THR A 239 20.40 -1.05 8.92
N ALA A 240 21.69 -0.78 8.82
CA ALA A 240 22.59 -1.52 7.93
C ALA A 240 22.61 -3.02 8.24
N GLU A 241 22.44 -3.39 9.51
CA GLU A 241 22.37 -4.79 9.95
C GLU A 241 21.16 -5.51 9.36
N ILE A 242 19.94 -4.94 9.51
CA ILE A 242 18.71 -5.52 8.93
C ILE A 242 18.82 -5.58 7.40
N THR A 243 19.31 -4.52 6.76
CA THR A 243 19.54 -4.49 5.30
C THR A 243 20.48 -5.62 4.86
N ASN A 244 21.56 -5.86 5.61
CA ASN A 244 22.49 -6.95 5.31
C ASN A 244 21.81 -8.33 5.38
N PHE A 245 20.96 -8.58 6.37
CA PHE A 245 20.21 -9.83 6.45
C PHE A 245 19.21 -9.98 5.30
N LEU A 246 18.45 -8.93 4.97
CA LEU A 246 17.52 -8.95 3.84
C LEU A 246 18.22 -9.21 2.50
N ASN A 247 19.41 -8.66 2.29
CA ASN A 247 20.20 -8.88 1.08
C ASN A 247 20.64 -10.35 0.90
N ARG A 248 20.71 -11.15 1.96
CA ARG A 248 21.06 -12.60 1.86
C ARG A 248 19.97 -13.45 1.24
N VAL A 249 18.72 -13.01 1.33
CA VAL A 249 17.53 -13.72 0.80
C VAL A 249 16.90 -13.01 -0.39
N ARG A 250 17.41 -11.83 -0.74
CA ARG A 250 16.94 -11.04 -1.88
C ARG A 250 17.31 -11.73 -3.20
N PRO A 251 16.35 -11.90 -4.14
CA PRO A 251 16.67 -12.41 -5.47
C PRO A 251 17.68 -11.49 -6.19
N PRO A 252 18.64 -12.05 -6.93
CA PRO A 252 19.56 -11.24 -7.72
C PRO A 252 18.77 -10.44 -8.78
N PHE A 253 19.18 -9.18 -9.00
CA PHE A 253 18.58 -8.30 -10.03
C PHE A 253 17.08 -8.07 -9.89
N ASN A 254 16.56 -8.11 -8.67
CA ASN A 254 15.13 -8.10 -8.36
C ASN A 254 14.37 -6.84 -8.85
N VAL A 255 15.03 -5.71 -8.99
CA VAL A 255 14.43 -4.46 -9.50
C VAL A 255 14.93 -4.18 -10.90
N ASN A 256 14.02 -4.13 -11.88
CA ASN A 256 14.35 -3.94 -13.28
C ASN A 256 14.95 -2.56 -13.59
N SER A 257 15.71 -2.45 -14.68
CA SER A 257 16.46 -1.24 -15.06
C SER A 257 15.56 -0.04 -15.34
N LEU A 258 14.40 -0.25 -15.96
CA LEU A 258 13.44 0.83 -16.25
C LEU A 258 12.83 1.38 -14.95
N ALA A 259 12.49 0.50 -14.01
CA ALA A 259 12.00 0.90 -12.71
C ALA A 259 13.02 1.75 -11.94
N GLN A 260 14.29 1.33 -11.92
CA GLN A 260 15.36 2.10 -11.27
C GLN A 260 15.53 3.50 -11.89
N ARG A 261 15.53 3.61 -13.21
CA ARG A 261 15.66 4.89 -13.94
C ARG A 261 14.48 5.80 -13.71
N ALA A 262 13.25 5.27 -13.84
CA ALA A 262 12.03 6.04 -13.64
C ALA A 262 11.87 6.50 -12.19
N ALA A 263 12.18 5.63 -11.22
CA ALA A 263 12.13 5.98 -9.80
C ALA A 263 13.13 7.09 -9.45
N LEU A 264 14.36 7.02 -9.96
CA LEU A 264 15.37 8.07 -9.76
C LEU A 264 14.89 9.42 -10.32
N ALA A 265 14.30 9.42 -11.52
CA ALA A 265 13.77 10.64 -12.13
C ALA A 265 12.54 11.18 -11.38
N ALA A 266 11.64 10.28 -10.94
CA ALA A 266 10.44 10.65 -10.18
C ALA A 266 10.77 11.18 -8.79
N LEU A 267 11.81 10.65 -8.12
CA LEU A 267 12.26 11.08 -6.79
C LEU A 267 12.67 12.57 -6.79
N GLY A 268 13.22 13.06 -7.88
CA GLY A 268 13.60 14.46 -8.07
C GLY A 268 12.50 15.34 -8.70
N ASP A 269 11.23 14.91 -8.71
CA ASP A 269 10.12 15.64 -9.31
C ASP A 269 9.10 16.11 -8.27
N ASP A 270 9.54 16.99 -7.36
CA ASP A 270 8.72 17.51 -6.26
C ASP A 270 7.48 18.28 -6.76
N GLU A 271 7.53 18.86 -7.97
CA GLU A 271 6.38 19.54 -8.59
C GLU A 271 5.27 18.54 -8.92
N HIS A 272 5.61 17.38 -9.50
CA HIS A 272 4.62 16.33 -9.76
C HIS A 272 4.01 15.78 -8.47
N VAL A 273 4.82 15.60 -7.44
CA VAL A 273 4.36 15.16 -6.10
C VAL A 273 3.40 16.21 -5.52
N ALA A 274 3.75 17.49 -5.56
CA ALA A 274 2.90 18.57 -5.05
C ALA A 274 1.56 18.64 -5.81
N ARG A 275 1.59 18.53 -7.15
CA ARG A 275 0.38 18.47 -7.98
C ARG A 275 -0.49 17.26 -7.67
N SER A 276 0.11 16.08 -7.49
CA SER A 276 -0.61 14.86 -7.11
C SER A 276 -1.29 14.99 -5.74
N ARG A 277 -0.61 15.62 -4.77
CA ARG A 277 -1.20 15.93 -3.46
C ARG A 277 -2.40 16.88 -3.58
N ALA A 278 -2.28 17.91 -4.38
CA ALA A 278 -3.35 18.90 -4.60
C ALA A 278 -4.59 18.24 -5.24
N VAL A 279 -4.39 17.42 -6.28
CA VAL A 279 -5.48 16.66 -6.93
C VAL A 279 -6.14 15.71 -5.94
N ASN A 280 -5.35 14.99 -5.15
CA ASN A 280 -5.89 14.09 -4.13
C ASN A 280 -6.70 14.85 -3.06
N ALA A 281 -6.20 15.99 -2.58
CA ALA A 281 -6.88 16.78 -1.56
C ALA A 281 -8.24 17.31 -2.05
N ALA A 282 -8.28 17.87 -3.28
CA ALA A 282 -9.52 18.35 -3.91
C ALA A 282 -10.51 17.19 -4.16
N GLY A 283 -10.00 16.08 -4.70
CA GLY A 283 -10.82 14.88 -4.94
C GLY A 283 -11.35 14.25 -3.65
N MET A 284 -10.57 14.25 -2.57
CA MET A 284 -11.02 13.78 -1.25
C MET A 284 -12.19 14.63 -0.74
N GLU A 285 -12.08 15.95 -0.84
CA GLU A 285 -13.17 16.86 -0.45
C GLU A 285 -14.42 16.61 -1.28
N GLN A 286 -14.28 16.48 -2.61
CA GLN A 286 -15.38 16.16 -3.52
C GLN A 286 -16.06 14.83 -3.12
N MET A 287 -15.28 13.78 -2.88
CA MET A 287 -15.80 12.46 -2.54
C MET A 287 -16.51 12.46 -1.19
N VAL A 288 -15.95 13.11 -0.17
CA VAL A 288 -16.57 13.20 1.16
C VAL A 288 -17.91 13.95 1.09
N LYS A 289 -17.96 15.11 0.40
CA LYS A 289 -19.19 15.88 0.20
C LYS A 289 -20.23 15.10 -0.62
N GLY A 290 -19.79 14.46 -1.70
CA GLY A 290 -20.68 13.71 -2.58
C GLY A 290 -21.29 12.47 -1.91
N LEU A 291 -20.49 11.72 -1.14
CA LEU A 291 -20.96 10.58 -0.36
C LEU A 291 -21.93 11.04 0.75
N ALA A 292 -21.63 12.13 1.46
CA ALA A 292 -22.53 12.70 2.47
C ALA A 292 -23.88 13.11 1.88
N ALA A 293 -23.90 13.69 0.69
CA ALA A 293 -25.14 14.04 -0.02
C ALA A 293 -25.98 12.79 -0.41
N LEU A 294 -25.34 11.62 -0.52
CA LEU A 294 -26.01 10.33 -0.72
C LEU A 294 -26.38 9.60 0.57
N GLY A 295 -26.11 10.21 1.73
CA GLY A 295 -26.40 9.65 3.05
C GLY A 295 -25.30 8.71 3.60
N PHE A 296 -24.10 8.72 3.04
CA PHE A 296 -22.98 7.90 3.48
C PHE A 296 -21.93 8.74 4.22
N ALA A 297 -21.33 8.18 5.28
CA ALA A 297 -20.26 8.79 6.04
C ALA A 297 -18.95 8.00 5.81
N PRO A 298 -18.04 8.45 4.94
CA PRO A 298 -16.75 7.80 4.77
C PRO A 298 -15.87 7.99 6.01
N ILE A 299 -15.05 6.98 6.29
CA ILE A 299 -14.06 7.05 7.37
C ILE A 299 -13.01 8.12 7.02
N PRO A 300 -12.63 9.01 7.94
CA PRO A 300 -11.57 10.00 7.69
C PRO A 300 -10.27 9.34 7.24
N SER A 301 -9.71 9.82 6.12
CA SER A 301 -8.57 9.19 5.45
C SER A 301 -7.41 10.17 5.26
N GLU A 302 -6.19 9.69 5.53
CA GLU A 302 -4.92 10.34 5.22
C GLU A 302 -4.22 9.69 3.99
N ALA A 303 -4.93 8.83 3.27
CA ALA A 303 -4.45 8.16 2.05
C ALA A 303 -5.07 8.76 0.77
N ASN A 304 -4.96 8.06 -0.35
CA ASN A 304 -5.56 8.45 -1.63
C ASN A 304 -6.84 7.67 -1.97
N PHE A 305 -7.61 7.32 -0.96
CA PHE A 305 -8.90 6.62 -1.11
C PHE A 305 -9.83 6.93 0.05
N VAL A 306 -11.12 6.73 -0.15
CA VAL A 306 -12.13 6.68 0.91
C VAL A 306 -12.49 5.23 1.21
N TYR A 307 -12.87 4.96 2.47
CA TYR A 307 -13.43 3.69 2.92
C TYR A 307 -14.79 3.96 3.56
N VAL A 308 -15.83 3.33 3.05
CA VAL A 308 -17.21 3.72 3.36
C VAL A 308 -18.13 2.52 3.50
N ASP A 309 -19.01 2.56 4.52
CA ASP A 309 -20.14 1.63 4.67
C ASP A 309 -21.27 2.07 3.73
N ILE A 310 -21.61 1.22 2.76
CA ILE A 310 -22.67 1.50 1.78
C ILE A 310 -24.06 1.10 2.30
N GLY A 311 -24.18 0.62 3.53
CA GLY A 311 -25.47 0.25 4.16
C GLY A 311 -26.15 -0.99 3.54
N ARG A 312 -25.53 -1.62 2.55
CA ARG A 312 -26.01 -2.79 1.82
C ARG A 312 -24.87 -3.81 1.62
N ASP A 313 -25.18 -4.97 1.07
CA ASP A 313 -24.16 -5.93 0.69
C ASP A 313 -23.16 -5.30 -0.29
N GLY A 314 -21.91 -5.14 0.14
CA GLY A 314 -20.86 -4.44 -0.61
C GLY A 314 -20.48 -5.18 -1.89
N ARG A 315 -20.64 -6.50 -1.94
CA ARG A 315 -20.40 -7.31 -3.14
C ARG A 315 -21.44 -7.04 -4.20
N GLN A 316 -22.72 -6.99 -3.81
CA GLN A 316 -23.81 -6.65 -4.74
C GLN A 316 -23.64 -5.24 -5.29
N VAL A 317 -23.25 -4.26 -4.43
CA VAL A 317 -22.97 -2.91 -4.89
C VAL A 317 -21.76 -2.90 -5.84
N PHE A 318 -20.68 -3.61 -5.53
CA PHE A 318 -19.53 -3.75 -6.41
C PHE A 318 -19.93 -4.30 -7.79
N GLU A 319 -20.71 -5.38 -7.85
CA GLU A 319 -21.18 -5.98 -9.09
C GLU A 319 -22.10 -5.03 -9.89
N ALA A 320 -22.94 -4.26 -9.21
CA ALA A 320 -23.77 -3.24 -9.85
C ALA A 320 -22.92 -2.09 -10.42
N MET A 321 -21.91 -1.62 -9.66
CA MET A 321 -20.98 -0.59 -10.12
C MET A 321 -20.17 -1.03 -11.35
N LEU A 322 -19.81 -2.32 -11.45
CA LEU A 322 -19.17 -2.84 -12.68
C LEU A 322 -20.07 -2.66 -13.91
N ARG A 323 -21.39 -2.89 -13.79
CA ARG A 323 -22.35 -2.68 -14.90
C ARG A 323 -22.49 -1.21 -15.30
N GLU A 324 -22.24 -0.30 -14.34
CA GLU A 324 -22.16 1.15 -14.58
C GLU A 324 -20.80 1.59 -15.15
N GLY A 325 -19.88 0.66 -15.42
CA GLY A 325 -18.52 0.97 -15.92
C GLY A 325 -17.56 1.51 -14.87
N VAL A 326 -17.84 1.30 -13.59
CA VAL A 326 -16.99 1.80 -12.50
C VAL A 326 -16.46 0.64 -11.66
N ILE A 327 -15.12 0.51 -11.62
CA ILE A 327 -14.43 -0.52 -10.83
C ILE A 327 -14.01 0.08 -9.49
N VAL A 328 -14.61 -0.38 -8.41
CA VAL A 328 -14.24 -0.06 -7.02
C VAL A 328 -13.66 -1.30 -6.32
N ARG A 329 -13.35 -1.24 -5.04
CA ARG A 329 -12.88 -2.41 -4.29
C ARG A 329 -13.84 -2.75 -3.16
N HIS A 330 -14.58 -3.83 -3.30
CA HIS A 330 -15.24 -4.48 -2.17
C HIS A 330 -14.16 -5.10 -1.26
N ILE A 331 -14.24 -4.86 0.04
CA ILE A 331 -13.30 -5.41 1.03
C ILE A 331 -13.99 -6.51 1.82
N GLU A 332 -15.00 -6.15 2.61
CA GLU A 332 -15.71 -7.06 3.48
C GLU A 332 -17.11 -6.53 3.82
N GLY A 333 -18.09 -7.41 3.94
CA GLY A 333 -19.44 -7.06 4.35
C GLY A 333 -20.03 -5.93 3.50
N ARG A 334 -20.33 -4.78 4.15
CA ARG A 334 -20.87 -3.60 3.48
C ARG A 334 -19.82 -2.56 3.07
N MET A 335 -18.56 -2.85 3.32
CA MET A 335 -17.48 -1.89 3.18
C MET A 335 -16.91 -1.87 1.77
N VAL A 336 -16.80 -0.68 1.20
CA VAL A 336 -16.21 -0.44 -0.13
C VAL A 336 -15.09 0.60 0.00
N ARG A 337 -13.95 0.31 -0.63
CA ARG A 337 -12.83 1.26 -0.77
C ARG A 337 -12.84 1.83 -2.18
N VAL A 338 -12.76 3.15 -2.28
CA VAL A 338 -12.79 3.89 -3.55
C VAL A 338 -11.58 4.81 -3.62
N THR A 339 -10.74 4.61 -4.63
CA THR A 339 -9.58 5.46 -4.91
C THR A 339 -10.05 6.86 -5.32
N ILE A 340 -9.30 7.89 -4.94
CA ILE A 340 -9.52 9.25 -5.42
C ILE A 340 -9.00 9.35 -6.86
N GLY A 341 -9.90 9.62 -7.79
CA GLY A 341 -9.62 9.85 -9.20
C GLY A 341 -9.50 11.33 -9.55
N MET A 342 -9.49 11.62 -10.85
CA MET A 342 -9.68 12.98 -11.34
C MET A 342 -11.09 13.49 -11.00
N GLU A 343 -11.30 14.79 -11.02
CA GLU A 343 -12.60 15.41 -10.69
C GLU A 343 -13.76 14.78 -11.48
N GLU A 344 -13.57 14.52 -12.77
CA GLU A 344 -14.56 13.88 -13.61
C GLU A 344 -14.83 12.44 -13.21
N GLU A 345 -13.79 11.65 -12.94
CA GLU A 345 -13.92 10.25 -12.50
C GLU A 345 -14.67 10.15 -11.17
N ASN A 346 -14.37 11.04 -10.22
CA ASN A 346 -15.07 11.11 -8.93
C ASN A 346 -16.55 11.46 -9.13
N ARG A 347 -16.86 12.42 -10.02
CA ARG A 347 -18.23 12.82 -10.35
C ARG A 347 -19.02 11.67 -10.97
N GLU A 348 -18.42 10.96 -11.91
CA GLU A 348 -19.04 9.80 -12.57
C GLU A 348 -19.28 8.66 -11.57
N PHE A 349 -18.30 8.38 -10.69
CA PHE A 349 -18.48 7.41 -9.60
C PHE A 349 -19.69 7.77 -8.72
N LEU A 350 -19.80 9.02 -8.25
CA LEU A 350 -20.90 9.47 -7.40
C LEU A 350 -22.26 9.37 -8.13
N ALA A 351 -22.30 9.67 -9.41
CA ALA A 351 -23.50 9.54 -10.22
C ALA A 351 -23.91 8.05 -10.42
N ALA A 352 -22.96 7.19 -10.69
CA ALA A 352 -23.18 5.75 -10.80
C ALA A 352 -23.65 5.16 -9.46
N LEU A 353 -22.99 5.53 -8.35
CA LEU A 353 -23.39 5.08 -7.02
C LEU A 353 -24.82 5.50 -6.69
N LYS A 354 -25.20 6.76 -7.02
CA LYS A 354 -26.59 7.23 -6.83
C LYS A 354 -27.60 6.34 -7.54
N ARG A 355 -27.34 5.96 -8.80
CA ARG A 355 -28.24 5.05 -9.56
C ARG A 355 -28.33 3.67 -8.91
N VAL A 356 -27.21 3.14 -8.44
CA VAL A 356 -27.15 1.80 -7.82
C VAL A 356 -27.86 1.76 -6.46
N VAL A 357 -27.69 2.81 -5.63
CA VAL A 357 -28.24 2.79 -4.26
C VAL A 357 -29.65 3.40 -4.16
N HIS A 358 -30.06 4.26 -5.10
CA HIS A 358 -31.36 4.92 -5.14
C HIS A 358 -32.04 4.78 -6.51
N PRO A 359 -32.31 3.55 -6.99
CA PRO A 359 -32.83 3.34 -8.36
C PRO A 359 -34.14 4.06 -8.62
N ALA A 360 -35.00 4.25 -7.60
CA ALA A 360 -36.28 4.96 -7.73
C ALA A 360 -36.16 6.47 -8.00
N LEU A 361 -35.01 7.10 -7.69
CA LEU A 361 -34.76 8.54 -7.94
C LEU A 361 -34.15 8.81 -9.32
N SER A 362 -33.84 7.77 -10.08
CA SER A 362 -33.12 7.86 -11.38
C SER A 362 -34.06 7.64 -12.58
N ALA A 363 -35.35 7.36 -12.36
CA ALA A 363 -36.35 7.07 -13.37
C ALA A 363 -37.30 8.25 -13.65
N GLY A 364 -36.95 9.46 -13.16
CA GLY A 364 -37.72 10.68 -13.37
C GLY A 364 -37.01 11.70 -14.28
#